data_2e174f037921f0530f64d23ed8178873
#
_entry.id   2e174f037921f0530f64d23ed8178873
#
_cell.length_a   1.000
_cell.length_b   1.000
_cell.length_c   1.000
_cell.angle_alpha   90.00
_cell.angle_beta   90.00
_cell.angle_gamma   90.00
#
_symmetry.space_group_name_H-M   'P 1'
#
loop_
_entity.id
_entity.type
_entity.pdbx_description
1 polymer ?
#
loop_
_entity_poly.entity_id
_entity_poly.type
_entity_poly.pdbx_seq_one_letter_code
_entity_poly.pdbx_strand_id
1 'polypeptide(L)'
;LKESVKLMTRMIPNMKKLIFLGDGIYPNPEYNKQLKNIIARDFPYLQYQFISSYNYTLPELYNALRNADKETGVLVSTWFAETLTSQQMLINAYRSLSSISSPLFSIRYAGMDDGGMVGGYMYNEKIFINELLRNVSQILNGKPAREIPFFVPADAHPTFNYTTLVNKGLNPKLCPQNSIFYDKPENFLKKYIWVITCLLY
;
A
#
# COMPACT_ATOMS: atom_id res chain seq x y z
N LEU A 1 -1.24 10.39 -1.62
CA LEU A 1 -2.38 10.20 -0.68
C LEU A 1 -3.73 10.44 -1.37
N LYS A 2 -3.95 11.56 -2.05
CA LYS A 2 -5.23 11.84 -2.76
C LYS A 2 -5.56 10.75 -3.78
N GLU A 3 -4.60 10.36 -4.61
CA GLU A 3 -4.80 9.30 -5.61
C GLU A 3 -5.05 7.92 -4.95
N SER A 4 -4.48 7.66 -3.78
CA SER A 4 -4.80 6.46 -3.01
C SER A 4 -6.26 6.44 -2.56
N VAL A 5 -6.79 7.56 -2.06
CA VAL A 5 -8.21 7.66 -1.66
C VAL A 5 -9.13 7.51 -2.87
N LYS A 6 -8.83 8.17 -4.00
CA LYS A 6 -9.59 7.99 -5.24
C LYS A 6 -9.61 6.54 -5.73
N LEU A 7 -8.45 5.87 -5.66
CA LEU A 7 -8.34 4.47 -6.01
C LEU A 7 -9.27 3.61 -5.12
N MET A 8 -9.20 3.82 -3.81
CA MET A 8 -10.00 3.07 -2.84
C MET A 8 -11.51 3.27 -3.07
N THR A 9 -11.97 4.51 -3.28
CA THR A 9 -13.38 4.80 -3.56
C THR A 9 -13.85 4.22 -4.89
N ARG A 10 -12.96 4.06 -5.88
CA ARG A 10 -13.25 3.38 -7.14
C ARG A 10 -13.35 1.86 -6.97
N MET A 11 -12.50 1.28 -6.12
CA MET A 11 -12.39 -0.18 -5.99
C MET A 11 -13.36 -0.76 -4.95
N ILE A 12 -13.74 0.01 -3.94
CA ILE A 12 -14.70 -0.40 -2.91
C ILE A 12 -16.04 0.24 -3.23
N PRO A 13 -17.04 -0.53 -3.73
CA PRO A 13 -18.37 0.00 -4.01
C PRO A 13 -18.99 0.60 -2.74
N ASN A 14 -19.56 1.80 -2.90
CA ASN A 14 -20.26 2.51 -1.81
C ASN A 14 -19.39 2.74 -0.55
N MET A 15 -18.10 2.95 -0.72
CA MET A 15 -17.19 3.23 0.40
C MET A 15 -17.72 4.42 1.23
N LYS A 16 -17.90 4.19 2.54
CA LYS A 16 -18.40 5.18 3.50
C LYS A 16 -17.37 5.60 4.53
N LYS A 17 -16.38 4.75 4.76
CA LYS A 17 -15.38 4.98 5.81
C LYS A 17 -13.98 4.71 5.29
N LEU A 18 -13.04 5.61 5.64
CA LEU A 18 -11.61 5.44 5.48
C LEU A 18 -10.95 5.33 6.84
N ILE A 19 -10.27 4.22 7.08
CA ILE A 19 -9.37 4.06 8.23
C ILE A 19 -7.95 4.22 7.71
N PHE A 20 -7.19 5.14 8.31
CA PHE A 20 -5.76 5.26 8.07
C PHE A 20 -5.00 4.62 9.24
N LEU A 21 -4.12 3.68 8.93
CA LEU A 21 -3.26 3.02 9.91
C LEU A 21 -1.83 3.57 9.80
N GLY A 22 -1.29 3.98 10.93
CA GLY A 22 0.09 4.41 11.00
C GLY A 22 0.62 4.41 12.43
N ASP A 23 1.94 4.42 12.56
CA ASP A 23 2.55 4.70 13.86
C ASP A 23 2.60 6.22 14.12
N GLY A 24 3.03 6.60 15.32
CA GLY A 24 3.20 8.01 15.66
C GLY A 24 4.52 8.62 15.17
N ILE A 25 5.31 7.87 14.40
CA ILE A 25 6.61 8.30 13.90
C ILE A 25 6.43 9.05 12.58
N TYR A 26 7.27 10.08 12.37
CA TYR A 26 7.31 10.78 11.08
C TYR A 26 7.54 9.79 9.93
N PRO A 27 6.78 9.88 8.81
CA PRO A 27 5.90 10.99 8.42
C PRO A 27 4.38 10.78 8.70
N ASN A 28 3.97 9.76 9.47
CA ASN A 28 2.56 9.43 9.63
C ASN A 28 1.68 10.52 10.25
N PRO A 29 2.12 11.29 11.26
CA PRO A 29 1.33 12.40 11.76
C PRO A 29 1.04 13.45 10.68
N GLU A 30 1.99 13.70 9.79
CA GLU A 30 1.82 14.63 8.67
C GLU A 30 0.87 14.05 7.60
N TYR A 31 0.98 12.76 7.30
CA TYR A 31 0.04 12.07 6.41
C TYR A 31 -1.39 12.09 6.95
N ASN A 32 -1.56 11.90 8.26
CA ASN A 32 -2.87 12.02 8.92
C ASN A 32 -3.47 13.42 8.72
N LYS A 33 -2.69 14.48 8.94
CA LYS A 33 -3.11 15.86 8.73
C LYS A 33 -3.51 16.13 7.27
N GLN A 34 -2.68 15.67 6.33
CA GLN A 34 -2.97 15.78 4.89
C GLN A 34 -4.24 15.01 4.50
N LEU A 35 -4.41 13.78 4.99
CA LEU A 35 -5.61 12.98 4.71
C LEU A 35 -6.87 13.63 5.26
N LYS A 36 -6.85 14.17 6.48
CA LYS A 36 -7.98 14.95 7.01
C LYS A 36 -8.39 16.07 6.07
N ASN A 37 -7.43 16.85 5.58
CA ASN A 37 -7.70 17.95 4.66
C ASN A 37 -8.23 17.48 3.30
N ILE A 38 -7.65 16.39 2.76
CA ILE A 38 -8.10 15.78 1.50
C ILE A 38 -9.54 15.27 1.63
N ILE A 39 -9.84 14.54 2.70
CA ILE A 39 -11.19 14.00 2.94
C ILE A 39 -12.20 15.13 3.09
N ALA A 40 -11.92 16.11 3.94
CA ALA A 40 -12.85 17.22 4.15
C ALA A 40 -13.15 18.02 2.87
N ARG A 41 -12.16 18.18 1.99
CA ARG A 41 -12.31 18.95 0.77
C ARG A 41 -12.87 18.14 -0.41
N ASP A 42 -12.33 16.95 -0.65
CA ASP A 42 -12.55 16.20 -1.89
C ASP A 42 -13.52 15.01 -1.71
N PHE A 43 -13.69 14.52 -0.48
CA PHE A 43 -14.51 13.34 -0.15
C PHE A 43 -15.35 13.55 1.13
N PRO A 44 -16.15 14.64 1.24
CA PRO A 44 -16.82 15.01 2.50
C PRO A 44 -17.86 13.99 2.98
N TYR A 45 -18.24 13.04 2.12
CA TYR A 45 -19.14 11.95 2.46
C TYR A 45 -18.45 10.78 3.20
N LEU A 46 -17.11 10.73 3.20
CA LEU A 46 -16.35 9.68 3.87
C LEU A 46 -16.16 10.01 5.35
N GLN A 47 -16.50 9.08 6.21
CA GLN A 47 -16.05 9.08 7.59
C GLN A 47 -14.55 8.77 7.62
N TYR A 48 -13.79 9.55 8.37
CA TYR A 48 -12.34 9.36 8.49
C TYR A 48 -11.94 9.00 9.92
N GLN A 49 -11.10 7.97 10.06
CA GLN A 49 -10.52 7.57 11.33
C GLN A 49 -9.01 7.32 11.17
N PHE A 50 -8.21 7.91 12.05
CA PHE A 50 -6.80 7.55 12.20
C PHE A 50 -6.63 6.61 13.37
N ILE A 51 -6.02 5.46 13.14
CA ILE A 51 -5.63 4.50 14.16
C ILE A 51 -4.10 4.49 14.22
N SER A 52 -3.57 4.84 15.38
CA SER A 52 -2.14 4.95 15.63
C SER A 52 -1.67 3.88 16.62
N SER A 53 -0.49 3.34 16.38
CA SER A 53 0.16 2.41 17.31
C SER A 53 0.49 3.01 18.68
N TYR A 54 0.39 4.32 18.85
CA TYR A 54 0.48 4.94 20.18
C TYR A 54 -0.77 4.71 21.05
N ASN A 55 -1.93 4.56 20.39
CA ASN A 55 -3.21 4.44 21.08
C ASN A 55 -3.81 3.05 21.01
N TYR A 56 -3.24 2.17 20.17
CA TYR A 56 -3.72 0.81 19.94
C TYR A 56 -2.58 -0.16 19.96
N THR A 57 -2.74 -1.24 20.70
CA THR A 57 -1.91 -2.44 20.55
C THR A 57 -2.35 -3.21 19.29
N LEU A 58 -1.52 -4.13 18.80
CA LEU A 58 -1.87 -4.95 17.64
C LEU A 58 -3.16 -5.79 17.84
N PRO A 59 -3.42 -6.41 19.02
CA PRO A 59 -4.70 -7.08 19.30
C PRO A 59 -5.91 -6.13 19.26
N GLU A 60 -5.78 -4.92 19.79
CA GLU A 60 -6.86 -3.91 19.76
C GLU A 60 -7.12 -3.43 18.33
N LEU A 61 -6.06 -3.20 17.55
CA LEU A 61 -6.15 -2.89 16.13
C LEU A 61 -6.88 -4.01 15.39
N TYR A 62 -6.47 -5.26 15.60
CA TYR A 62 -7.11 -6.42 14.98
C TYR A 62 -8.60 -6.47 15.29
N ASN A 63 -8.98 -6.30 16.55
CA ASN A 63 -10.38 -6.27 16.98
C ASN A 63 -11.16 -5.11 16.34
N ALA A 64 -10.55 -3.93 16.24
CA ALA A 64 -11.19 -2.77 15.60
C ALA A 64 -11.44 -3.01 14.10
N LEU A 65 -10.52 -3.68 13.41
CA LEU A 65 -10.61 -3.94 11.97
C LEU A 65 -11.44 -5.19 11.64
N ARG A 66 -11.49 -6.18 12.51
CA ARG A 66 -12.28 -7.40 12.32
C ARG A 66 -13.78 -7.10 12.13
N ASN A 67 -14.25 -6.06 12.77
CA ASN A 67 -15.65 -5.61 12.71
C ASN A 67 -15.88 -4.54 11.62
N ALA A 68 -14.86 -4.22 10.83
CA ALA A 68 -15.02 -3.27 9.72
C ALA A 68 -15.91 -3.91 8.63
N ASP A 69 -16.86 -3.14 8.15
CA ASP A 69 -17.78 -3.56 7.10
C ASP A 69 -17.13 -3.53 5.71
N LYS A 70 -17.84 -4.02 4.70
CA LYS A 70 -17.37 -4.04 3.31
C LYS A 70 -17.29 -2.64 2.67
N GLU A 71 -17.88 -1.63 3.28
CA GLU A 71 -17.86 -0.24 2.83
C GLU A 71 -16.72 0.55 3.48
N THR A 72 -15.89 -0.13 4.30
CA THR A 72 -14.71 0.44 4.94
C THR A 72 -13.44 0.12 4.17
N GLY A 73 -12.74 1.14 3.74
CA GLY A 73 -11.39 1.03 3.18
C GLY A 73 -10.33 1.29 4.24
N VAL A 74 -9.28 0.48 4.23
CA VAL A 74 -8.15 0.61 5.17
C VAL A 74 -6.90 0.98 4.39
N LEU A 75 -6.30 2.12 4.68
CA LEU A 75 -5.04 2.58 4.11
C LEU A 75 -3.93 2.44 5.15
N VAL A 76 -2.94 1.63 4.84
CA VAL A 76 -1.83 1.31 5.73
C VAL A 76 -0.58 2.09 5.30
N SER A 77 0.10 2.72 6.25
CA SER A 77 1.44 3.29 6.06
C SER A 77 2.49 2.40 6.73
N THR A 78 2.80 2.66 7.99
CA THR A 78 3.78 1.89 8.76
C THR A 78 3.24 1.56 10.14
N TRP A 79 3.72 0.45 10.69
CA TRP A 79 3.45 0.05 12.06
C TRP A 79 4.74 -0.53 12.65
N PHE A 80 5.75 0.35 12.83
CA PHE A 80 7.09 -0.06 13.29
C PHE A 80 7.22 -0.12 14.80
N ALA A 81 6.49 0.75 15.50
CA ALA A 81 6.55 0.83 16.95
C ALA A 81 5.13 0.71 17.51
N GLU A 82 4.89 -0.33 18.26
CA GLU A 82 3.88 -0.30 19.32
C GLU A 82 4.46 0.48 20.48
N THR A 83 3.62 1.03 21.36
CA THR A 83 4.01 1.78 22.57
C THR A 83 5.41 1.40 23.08
N LEU A 84 6.15 2.31 23.64
CA LEU A 84 7.57 2.26 24.05
C LEU A 84 8.09 0.94 24.69
N THR A 85 7.24 -0.06 24.87
CA THR A 85 7.53 -1.31 25.58
C THR A 85 7.52 -2.58 24.73
N SER A 86 7.02 -2.57 23.49
CA SER A 86 7.00 -3.78 22.65
C SER A 86 7.36 -3.47 21.20
N GLN A 87 8.57 -3.88 20.81
CA GLN A 87 8.96 -3.95 19.41
C GLN A 87 8.44 -5.27 18.82
N GLN A 88 7.23 -5.28 18.28
CA GLN A 88 6.85 -6.40 17.42
C GLN A 88 7.48 -6.22 16.04
N MET A 89 8.01 -7.31 15.48
CA MET A 89 8.52 -7.26 14.13
C MET A 89 7.37 -6.90 13.16
N LEU A 90 7.60 -5.92 12.32
CA LEU A 90 6.70 -5.41 11.29
C LEU A 90 6.01 -6.51 10.47
N ILE A 91 6.76 -7.56 10.10
CA ILE A 91 6.26 -8.72 9.36
C ILE A 91 5.14 -9.44 10.10
N ASN A 92 5.26 -9.60 11.43
CA ASN A 92 4.23 -10.27 12.24
C ASN A 92 2.96 -9.43 12.33
N ALA A 93 3.11 -8.10 12.42
CA ALA A 93 1.97 -7.18 12.39
C ALA A 93 1.20 -7.30 11.08
N TYR A 94 1.87 -7.22 9.93
CA TYR A 94 1.22 -7.34 8.62
C TYR A 94 0.61 -8.73 8.39
N ARG A 95 1.28 -9.80 8.81
CA ARG A 95 0.73 -11.16 8.71
C ARG A 95 -0.54 -11.33 9.55
N SER A 96 -0.60 -10.75 10.74
CA SER A 96 -1.81 -10.75 11.55
C SER A 96 -2.96 -10.00 10.89
N LEU A 97 -2.66 -8.90 10.18
CA LEU A 97 -3.66 -8.13 9.43
C LEU A 97 -4.14 -8.84 8.16
N SER A 98 -3.41 -9.82 7.63
CA SER A 98 -3.80 -10.54 6.40
C SER A 98 -5.13 -11.28 6.50
N SER A 99 -5.48 -11.73 7.72
CA SER A 99 -6.73 -12.45 8.01
C SER A 99 -7.97 -11.54 8.11
N ILE A 100 -7.80 -10.22 8.11
CA ILE A 100 -8.91 -9.26 8.14
C ILE A 100 -9.65 -9.30 6.81
N SER A 101 -10.99 -9.34 6.85
CA SER A 101 -11.83 -9.42 5.63
C SER A 101 -11.79 -8.15 4.79
N SER A 102 -11.66 -6.98 5.42
CA SER A 102 -11.58 -5.71 4.69
C SER A 102 -10.32 -5.61 3.82
N PRO A 103 -10.40 -5.02 2.63
CA PRO A 103 -9.24 -4.83 1.78
C PRO A 103 -8.27 -3.82 2.38
N LEU A 104 -7.02 -4.23 2.54
CA LEU A 104 -5.94 -3.39 3.06
C LEU A 104 -5.15 -2.79 1.91
N PHE A 105 -5.26 -1.49 1.72
CA PHE A 105 -4.44 -0.74 0.78
C PHE A 105 -3.16 -0.24 1.46
N SER A 106 -2.08 -0.08 0.71
CA SER A 106 -0.83 0.42 1.26
C SER A 106 -0.26 1.55 0.40
N ILE A 107 0.46 2.46 1.04
CA ILE A 107 1.27 3.48 0.37
C ILE A 107 2.74 3.06 0.28
N ARG A 108 3.08 1.88 0.78
CA ARG A 108 4.43 1.30 0.76
C ARG A 108 4.38 -0.14 0.27
N TYR A 109 5.52 -0.63 -0.22
CA TYR A 109 5.63 -2.03 -0.67
C TYR A 109 5.55 -3.05 0.47
N ALA A 110 5.90 -2.64 1.69
CA ALA A 110 5.87 -3.52 2.86
C ALA A 110 4.49 -4.18 3.06
N GLY A 111 4.48 -5.49 3.28
CA GLY A 111 3.28 -6.30 3.46
C GLY A 111 2.60 -6.78 2.19
N MET A 112 3.19 -6.53 1.02
CA MET A 112 2.65 -6.99 -0.27
C MET A 112 2.77 -8.50 -0.47
N ASP A 113 3.86 -9.10 -0.01
CA ASP A 113 4.11 -10.52 -0.22
C ASP A 113 3.32 -11.39 0.77
N ASP A 114 3.48 -11.16 2.07
CA ASP A 114 2.92 -12.00 3.13
C ASP A 114 1.86 -11.29 4.00
N GLY A 115 1.69 -9.99 3.84
CA GLY A 115 0.91 -9.16 4.77
C GLY A 115 -0.55 -8.94 4.38
N GLY A 116 -1.04 -9.57 3.30
CA GLY A 116 -2.43 -9.44 2.87
C GLY A 116 -2.81 -8.05 2.33
N MET A 117 -1.83 -7.23 1.98
CA MET A 117 -2.08 -5.95 1.33
C MET A 117 -2.51 -6.17 -0.12
N VAL A 118 -3.62 -5.54 -0.52
CA VAL A 118 -4.10 -5.62 -1.91
C VAL A 118 -3.28 -4.78 -2.87
N GLY A 119 -2.68 -3.70 -2.38
CA GLY A 119 -1.89 -2.78 -3.18
C GLY A 119 -2.23 -1.32 -2.92
N GLY A 120 -1.81 -0.45 -3.83
CA GLY A 120 -2.04 1.00 -3.74
C GLY A 120 -1.09 1.78 -4.63
N TYR A 121 -1.03 3.09 -4.42
CA TYR A 121 -0.01 3.93 -5.04
C TYR A 121 1.28 3.87 -4.23
N MET A 122 2.32 3.26 -4.79
CA MET A 122 3.61 3.02 -4.14
C MET A 122 4.74 3.62 -4.94
N TYR A 123 5.76 4.09 -4.25
CA TYR A 123 7.02 4.46 -4.89
C TYR A 123 7.78 3.22 -5.32
N ASN A 124 8.45 3.31 -6.47
CA ASN A 124 9.33 2.25 -6.92
C ASN A 124 10.63 2.29 -6.11
N GLU A 125 10.75 1.38 -5.15
CA GLU A 125 11.91 1.31 -4.25
C GLU A 125 13.22 1.07 -5.01
N LYS A 126 13.21 0.33 -6.14
CA LYS A 126 14.40 0.12 -6.96
C LYS A 126 14.93 1.42 -7.56
N ILE A 127 14.04 2.30 -8.03
CA ILE A 127 14.44 3.62 -8.53
C ILE A 127 15.07 4.42 -7.40
N PHE A 128 14.45 4.44 -6.23
CA PHE A 128 14.97 5.15 -5.06
C PHE A 128 16.35 4.61 -4.65
N ILE A 129 16.51 3.29 -4.54
CA ILE A 129 17.79 2.66 -4.18
C ILE A 129 18.87 2.98 -5.21
N ASN A 130 18.57 2.90 -6.50
CA ASN A 130 19.53 3.20 -7.57
C ASN A 130 19.99 4.66 -7.51
N GLU A 131 19.08 5.61 -7.26
CA GLU A 131 19.43 7.01 -7.10
C GLU A 131 20.25 7.24 -5.84
N LEU A 132 19.93 6.58 -4.74
CA LEU A 132 20.73 6.64 -3.51
C LEU A 132 22.15 6.14 -3.76
N LEU A 133 22.30 4.98 -4.40
CA LEU A 133 23.61 4.41 -4.74
C LEU A 133 24.40 5.32 -5.66
N ARG A 134 23.74 5.94 -6.66
CA ARG A 134 24.38 6.93 -7.55
C ARG A 134 24.89 8.12 -6.76
N ASN A 135 24.11 8.66 -5.83
CA ASN A 135 24.49 9.81 -5.02
C ASN A 135 25.64 9.47 -4.08
N VAL A 136 25.57 8.30 -3.43
CA VAL A 136 26.68 7.79 -2.59
C VAL A 136 27.96 7.63 -3.40
N SER A 137 27.89 7.05 -4.58
CA SER A 137 29.05 6.89 -5.48
C SER A 137 29.68 8.25 -5.86
N GLN A 138 28.85 9.27 -6.16
CA GLN A 138 29.36 10.62 -6.44
C GLN A 138 30.10 11.22 -5.25
N ILE A 139 29.58 11.05 -4.02
CA ILE A 139 30.24 11.54 -2.80
C ILE A 139 31.58 10.84 -2.58
N LEU A 140 31.62 9.51 -2.72
CA LEU A 140 32.83 8.72 -2.57
C LEU A 140 33.89 9.08 -3.62
N ASN A 141 33.47 9.53 -4.80
CA ASN A 141 34.36 10.03 -5.85
C ASN A 141 34.73 11.52 -5.68
N GLY A 142 34.47 12.11 -4.50
CA GLY A 142 34.90 13.45 -4.13
C GLY A 142 33.96 14.58 -4.48
N LYS A 143 32.77 14.31 -5.00
CA LYS A 143 31.77 15.37 -5.24
C LYS A 143 31.16 15.84 -3.92
N PRO A 144 31.20 17.14 -3.60
CA PRO A 144 30.58 17.66 -2.39
C PRO A 144 29.07 17.34 -2.34
N ALA A 145 28.57 16.86 -1.21
CA ALA A 145 27.16 16.49 -1.05
C ALA A 145 26.21 17.65 -1.36
N ARG A 146 26.59 18.91 -1.09
CA ARG A 146 25.82 20.14 -1.40
C ARG A 146 25.60 20.37 -2.90
N GLU A 147 26.40 19.74 -3.75
CA GLU A 147 26.33 19.87 -5.21
C GLU A 147 25.48 18.74 -5.84
N ILE A 148 25.00 17.81 -5.03
CA ILE A 148 24.15 16.73 -5.48
C ILE A 148 22.70 17.18 -5.34
N PRO A 149 21.91 17.21 -6.44
CA PRO A 149 20.51 17.59 -6.39
C PRO A 149 19.73 16.67 -5.43
N PHE A 150 18.83 17.24 -4.66
CA PHE A 150 17.92 16.45 -3.84
C PHE A 150 16.97 15.66 -4.74
N PHE A 151 17.00 14.33 -4.64
CA PHE A 151 16.12 13.48 -5.40
C PHE A 151 14.79 13.34 -4.69
N VAL A 152 13.73 13.75 -5.35
CA VAL A 152 12.36 13.46 -4.94
C VAL A 152 11.83 12.41 -5.90
N PRO A 153 11.46 11.21 -5.41
CA PRO A 153 10.83 10.21 -6.27
C PRO A 153 9.56 10.80 -6.89
N ALA A 154 9.55 10.98 -8.20
CA ALA A 154 8.51 11.75 -8.87
C ALA A 154 7.17 11.02 -8.90
N ASP A 155 7.16 9.69 -9.09
CA ASP A 155 5.94 8.99 -9.42
C ASP A 155 5.71 7.75 -8.55
N ALA A 156 4.61 7.80 -7.80
CA ALA A 156 4.03 6.60 -7.22
C ALA A 156 3.21 5.87 -8.30
N HIS A 157 3.49 4.58 -8.49
CA HIS A 157 2.77 3.74 -9.44
C HIS A 157 1.70 2.90 -8.74
N PRO A 158 0.54 2.71 -9.37
CA PRO A 158 -0.47 1.79 -8.86
C PRO A 158 0.07 0.35 -8.97
N THR A 159 0.25 -0.28 -7.83
CA THR A 159 0.89 -1.60 -7.70
C THR A 159 0.00 -2.50 -6.86
N PHE A 160 -0.26 -3.73 -7.32
CA PHE A 160 -1.19 -4.65 -6.68
C PHE A 160 -0.64 -6.07 -6.60
N ASN A 161 -0.96 -6.76 -5.51
CA ASN A 161 -0.91 -8.22 -5.44
C ASN A 161 -2.21 -8.77 -6.04
N TYR A 162 -2.12 -9.40 -7.20
CA TYR A 162 -3.29 -9.86 -7.95
C TYR A 162 -4.11 -10.90 -7.18
N THR A 163 -3.44 -11.87 -6.59
CA THR A 163 -4.07 -12.95 -5.83
C THR A 163 -4.80 -12.40 -4.62
N THR A 164 -4.16 -11.55 -3.84
CA THR A 164 -4.76 -10.92 -2.66
C THR A 164 -5.95 -10.03 -3.05
N LEU A 165 -5.82 -9.25 -4.12
CA LEU A 165 -6.87 -8.37 -4.62
C LEU A 165 -8.14 -9.17 -4.96
N VAL A 166 -7.99 -10.29 -5.70
CA VAL A 166 -9.11 -11.16 -6.07
C VAL A 166 -9.70 -11.86 -4.84
N ASN A 167 -8.87 -12.37 -3.93
CA ASN A 167 -9.32 -13.03 -2.71
C ASN A 167 -10.10 -12.08 -1.76
N LYS A 168 -9.79 -10.79 -1.79
CA LYS A 168 -10.56 -9.76 -1.06
C LYS A 168 -11.81 -9.31 -1.81
N GLY A 169 -12.16 -9.95 -2.93
CA GLY A 169 -13.38 -9.67 -3.70
C GLY A 169 -13.33 -8.38 -4.53
N LEU A 170 -12.15 -7.81 -4.73
CA LEU A 170 -11.99 -6.61 -5.55
C LEU A 170 -11.86 -6.99 -7.03
N ASN A 171 -12.39 -6.12 -7.90
CA ASN A 171 -12.35 -6.34 -9.33
C ASN A 171 -11.05 -5.77 -9.96
N PRO A 172 -10.15 -6.63 -10.51
CA PRO A 172 -8.91 -6.16 -11.13
C PRO A 172 -9.11 -5.21 -12.32
N LYS A 173 -10.27 -5.23 -12.96
CA LYS A 173 -10.59 -4.33 -14.08
C LYS A 173 -10.78 -2.87 -13.64
N LEU A 174 -10.98 -2.64 -12.34
CA LEU A 174 -11.06 -1.30 -11.77
C LEU A 174 -9.70 -0.69 -11.45
N CYS A 175 -8.62 -1.46 -11.53
CA CYS A 175 -7.26 -0.94 -11.39
C CYS A 175 -6.92 0.04 -12.53
N PRO A 176 -6.09 1.04 -12.31
CA PRO A 176 -5.58 1.91 -13.37
C PRO A 176 -4.89 1.12 -14.48
N GLN A 177 -4.91 1.63 -15.72
CA GLN A 177 -4.34 0.93 -16.88
C GLN A 177 -2.84 0.66 -16.77
N ASN A 178 -2.10 1.56 -16.10
CA ASN A 178 -0.67 1.47 -15.86
C ASN A 178 -0.31 0.70 -14.58
N SER A 179 -1.22 -0.12 -14.05
CA SER A 179 -0.99 -0.90 -12.82
C SER A 179 0.04 -1.99 -13.02
N ILE A 180 0.94 -2.12 -12.05
CA ILE A 180 1.87 -3.23 -11.92
C ILE A 180 1.19 -4.31 -11.08
N PHE A 181 1.20 -5.54 -11.56
CA PHE A 181 0.63 -6.68 -10.84
C PHE A 181 1.73 -7.68 -10.46
N TYR A 182 1.79 -8.01 -9.18
CA TYR A 182 2.52 -9.15 -8.65
C TYR A 182 1.58 -10.34 -8.54
N ASP A 183 2.12 -11.55 -8.58
CA ASP A 183 1.39 -12.83 -8.46
C ASP A 183 0.22 -12.99 -9.44
N LYS A 184 0.28 -12.29 -10.56
CA LYS A 184 -0.72 -12.49 -11.59
C LYS A 184 -0.48 -13.83 -12.26
N PRO A 185 -1.46 -14.76 -12.23
CA PRO A 185 -1.32 -16.05 -12.89
C PRO A 185 -1.06 -15.85 -14.38
N GLU A 186 -0.08 -16.57 -14.91
CA GLU A 186 0.18 -16.58 -16.34
C GLU A 186 -1.05 -17.09 -17.09
N ASN A 187 -1.40 -16.42 -18.17
CA ASN A 187 -2.48 -16.91 -19.01
C ASN A 187 -2.02 -18.18 -19.72
N PHE A 188 -2.52 -19.33 -19.25
CA PHE A 188 -2.18 -20.66 -19.77
C PHE A 188 -2.34 -20.74 -21.31
N LEU A 189 -3.44 -20.21 -21.85
CA LEU A 189 -3.68 -20.19 -23.29
C LEU A 189 -2.60 -19.40 -24.03
N LYS A 190 -2.19 -18.25 -23.47
CA LYS A 190 -1.16 -17.42 -24.09
C LYS A 190 0.23 -18.05 -24.03
N LYS A 191 0.52 -18.78 -22.95
CA LYS A 191 1.80 -19.49 -22.74
C LYS A 191 1.94 -20.69 -23.66
N TYR A 192 0.84 -21.42 -23.88
CA TYR A 192 0.85 -22.69 -24.62
C TYR A 192 0.15 -22.62 -25.99
N ILE A 193 -0.15 -21.42 -26.49
CA ILE A 193 -0.87 -21.23 -27.75
C ILE A 193 -0.17 -21.95 -28.92
N TRP A 194 1.17 -21.91 -28.95
CA TRP A 194 1.97 -22.60 -29.98
C TRP A 194 1.82 -24.10 -29.89
N VAL A 195 1.86 -24.66 -28.68
CA VAL A 195 1.70 -26.11 -28.46
C VAL A 195 0.28 -26.54 -28.85
N ILE A 196 -0.72 -25.75 -28.43
CA ILE A 196 -2.13 -26.04 -28.77
C ILE A 196 -2.34 -25.95 -30.29
N THR A 197 -1.74 -24.95 -30.95
CA THR A 197 -1.81 -24.82 -32.42
C THR A 197 -1.15 -25.99 -33.13
N CYS A 198 0.04 -26.45 -32.66
CA CYS A 198 0.73 -27.63 -33.22
C CYS A 198 -0.04 -28.94 -32.98
N LEU A 199 -0.83 -29.06 -31.93
CA LEU A 199 -1.64 -30.26 -31.66
C LEU A 199 -2.95 -30.29 -32.45
N LEU A 200 -3.38 -29.16 -32.97
CA LEU A 200 -4.60 -29.04 -33.78
C LEU A 200 -4.34 -29.14 -35.29
N TYR A 201 -3.08 -29.14 -35.71
CA TYR A 201 -2.61 -29.40 -37.10
C TYR A 201 -1.93 -30.76 -37.20
#